data_bbf506937230af656613b1d2752b8763
#
_entry.id   bbf506937230af656613b1d2752b8763
#
_cell.length_a   1.000
_cell.length_b   1.000
_cell.length_c   1.000
_cell.angle_alpha   90.00
_cell.angle_beta   90.00
_cell.angle_gamma   90.00
#
_symmetry.space_group_name_H-M   'P 1'
#
loop_
_entity.id
_entity.type
_entity.pdbx_description
1 polymer ?
#
loop_
_entity_poly.entity_id
_entity_poly.type
_entity_poly.pdbx_seq_one_letter_code
_entity_poly.pdbx_strand_id
1 'polypeptide(L)'
;MRTTGIGVCGWLLLIGGGISLAGAAAPSAAVRPDLVPGAEQFVDRLARGEYAAAAQRFDEAVARALPPDKLEQTWQSVLAGAGAFKARLRSSAATDQGLDIVVVTCAFEKAAIDVKVVFNKKGEIAGLWFAPSEPPATYQSPAYAAADSFSQQDVVVGEGEWALPGTLTLPKGGGRFPAVVLVHGSGPQDRDETIGPNKPFRDLAEGLASRGIAVLRYEKRTKAHQAKMAALKDTITVKEETVDDALAAVARLKGLEKIDPQAIFVLGHSLGGIVVPRIAARAAEVRGFIIMAGAARPFEDVILEQMEYVLSVNGARPDEAAKALEKVRAQVAKAKEPNLSADTPASDLPLGTPARYWLDLRQVDPAQAIRAVKRPLLILQGGRDYQVTEKDFSLWKQALGDRTDVVLKLYPDLNHLFAEGKGKAVPAEYARPGHVAQAVIEDVAAWVKKNAEGPRPGG
;
A
#
# COMPACT_ATOMS: atom_id res chain seq x y z
N MET A 1 -22.08 43.60 10.28
CA MET A 1 -22.54 42.61 9.29
C MET A 1 -22.06 41.25 9.75
N ARG A 2 -22.97 40.43 10.25
CA ARG A 2 -22.67 39.08 10.75
C ARG A 2 -22.85 38.08 9.60
N THR A 3 -21.80 37.42 9.19
CA THR A 3 -21.87 36.27 8.29
C THR A 3 -22.12 35.01 9.08
N THR A 4 -23.33 34.50 8.94
CA THR A 4 -23.76 33.22 9.48
C THR A 4 -23.13 32.09 8.68
N GLY A 5 -22.24 31.32 9.34
CA GLY A 5 -21.74 30.05 8.82
C GLY A 5 -22.85 29.00 8.84
N ILE A 6 -23.13 28.43 7.67
CA ILE A 6 -24.02 27.27 7.54
C ILE A 6 -23.23 26.03 7.96
N GLY A 7 -23.56 25.52 9.15
CA GLY A 7 -23.06 24.22 9.61
C GLY A 7 -23.66 23.11 8.76
N VAL A 8 -22.81 22.36 8.06
CA VAL A 8 -23.19 21.12 7.41
C VAL A 8 -23.35 20.06 8.50
N CYS A 9 -24.58 19.80 8.90
CA CYS A 9 -24.96 18.72 9.78
C CYS A 9 -24.66 17.38 9.07
N GLY A 10 -23.74 16.60 9.64
CA GLY A 10 -23.42 15.26 9.14
C GLY A 10 -24.62 14.33 9.29
N TRP A 11 -25.08 13.79 8.18
CA TRP A 11 -26.08 12.74 8.14
C TRP A 11 -25.37 11.39 8.20
N LEU A 12 -25.18 10.86 9.42
CA LEU A 12 -24.80 9.48 9.65
C LEU A 12 -26.08 8.68 9.96
N LEU A 13 -26.63 7.97 8.99
CA LEU A 13 -27.59 6.91 9.26
C LEU A 13 -26.82 5.59 9.40
N LEU A 14 -26.46 5.25 10.64
CA LEU A 14 -25.88 3.96 11.03
C LEU A 14 -27.00 2.93 11.13
N ILE A 15 -27.16 2.09 10.12
CA ILE A 15 -27.92 0.84 10.22
C ILE A 15 -26.96 -0.29 9.89
N GLY A 16 -26.47 -0.96 10.92
CA GLY A 16 -25.54 -2.07 10.85
C GLY A 16 -24.25 -1.79 11.62
N GLY A 17 -23.87 -2.71 12.51
CA GLY A 17 -22.73 -2.57 13.42
C GLY A 17 -21.47 -2.04 12.76
N GLY A 18 -20.80 -1.13 13.44
CA GLY A 18 -19.71 -0.31 12.94
C GLY A 18 -18.60 -1.10 12.24
N ILE A 19 -18.49 -0.92 10.94
CA ILE A 19 -17.33 -1.33 10.14
C ILE A 19 -16.55 -0.06 9.86
N SER A 20 -15.43 0.11 10.58
CA SER A 20 -14.49 1.20 10.34
C SER A 20 -13.63 0.86 9.12
N LEU A 21 -13.71 1.68 8.07
CA LEU A 21 -12.83 1.59 6.91
C LEU A 21 -11.51 2.28 7.24
N ALA A 22 -10.56 1.53 7.76
CA ALA A 22 -9.13 1.84 7.69
C ALA A 22 -8.35 0.56 7.96
N GLY A 23 -8.29 -0.32 6.98
CA GLY A 23 -7.40 -1.47 6.96
C GLY A 23 -6.35 -1.26 5.89
N ALA A 24 -5.07 -1.41 6.23
CA ALA A 24 -4.07 -1.74 5.25
C ALA A 24 -4.58 -2.95 4.47
N ALA A 25 -4.59 -2.86 3.14
CA ALA A 25 -5.15 -3.88 2.28
C ALA A 25 -4.43 -5.22 2.51
N ALA A 26 -5.07 -6.10 3.25
CA ALA A 26 -4.82 -7.52 3.07
C ALA A 26 -5.10 -7.86 1.59
N PRO A 27 -4.43 -8.83 0.99
CA PRO A 27 -4.73 -9.23 -0.38
C PRO A 27 -6.23 -9.57 -0.44
N SER A 28 -6.96 -8.69 -1.09
CA SER A 28 -8.39 -8.83 -1.29
C SER A 28 -8.60 -10.13 -2.08
N ALA A 29 -9.30 -11.08 -1.51
CA ALA A 29 -9.95 -12.10 -2.33
C ALA A 29 -10.69 -11.33 -3.43
N ALA A 30 -10.49 -11.69 -4.69
CA ALA A 30 -11.08 -10.97 -5.80
C ALA A 30 -12.59 -10.90 -5.55
N VAL A 31 -13.12 -9.68 -5.50
CA VAL A 31 -14.57 -9.46 -5.39
C VAL A 31 -15.24 -10.25 -6.51
N ARG A 32 -16.32 -10.96 -6.19
CA ARG A 32 -17.04 -11.74 -7.19
C ARG A 32 -17.45 -10.84 -8.37
N PRO A 33 -17.15 -11.24 -9.62
CA PRO A 33 -17.34 -10.37 -10.80
C PRO A 33 -18.77 -9.87 -11.01
N ASP A 34 -19.76 -10.62 -10.51
CA ASP A 34 -21.20 -10.32 -10.61
C ASP A 34 -21.70 -9.24 -9.65
N LEU A 35 -20.92 -8.87 -8.64
CA LEU A 35 -21.36 -7.93 -7.60
C LEU A 35 -21.27 -6.47 -8.02
N VAL A 36 -20.30 -6.10 -8.83
CA VAL A 36 -20.21 -4.72 -9.35
C VAL A 36 -21.42 -4.39 -10.21
N PRO A 37 -21.80 -5.20 -11.25
CA PRO A 37 -23.04 -5.00 -11.97
C PRO A 37 -24.28 -5.03 -11.07
N GLY A 38 -24.27 -5.86 -10.02
CA GLY A 38 -25.35 -5.94 -9.05
C GLY A 38 -25.57 -4.68 -8.24
N ALA A 39 -24.48 -4.03 -7.78
CA ALA A 39 -24.53 -2.75 -7.09
C ALA A 39 -24.93 -1.60 -8.02
N GLU A 40 -24.42 -1.61 -9.24
CA GLU A 40 -24.79 -0.64 -10.27
C GLU A 40 -26.27 -0.71 -10.62
N GLN A 41 -26.81 -1.91 -10.82
CA GLN A 41 -28.23 -2.13 -11.06
C GLN A 41 -29.09 -1.68 -9.87
N PHE A 42 -28.61 -1.90 -8.64
CA PHE A 42 -29.28 -1.40 -7.43
C PHE A 42 -29.41 0.13 -7.47
N VAL A 43 -28.34 0.84 -7.76
CA VAL A 43 -28.34 2.31 -7.90
C VAL A 43 -29.27 2.77 -9.03
N ASP A 44 -29.25 2.09 -10.18
CA ASP A 44 -30.11 2.42 -11.31
C ASP A 44 -31.59 2.25 -10.96
N ARG A 45 -31.96 1.27 -10.13
CA ARG A 45 -33.31 1.09 -9.61
C ARG A 45 -33.75 2.22 -8.68
N LEU A 46 -32.82 2.64 -7.78
CA LEU A 46 -33.10 3.83 -6.93
C LEU A 46 -33.35 5.07 -7.77
N ALA A 47 -32.53 5.30 -8.79
CA ALA A 47 -32.67 6.44 -9.70
C ALA A 47 -34.00 6.44 -10.49
N ARG A 48 -34.54 5.26 -10.77
CA ARG A 48 -35.87 5.09 -11.43
C ARG A 48 -37.06 5.03 -10.48
N GLY A 49 -36.83 5.11 -9.17
CA GLY A 49 -37.89 4.98 -8.17
C GLY A 49 -38.41 3.56 -7.96
N GLU A 50 -37.67 2.54 -8.39
CA GLU A 50 -38.03 1.13 -8.32
C GLU A 50 -37.64 0.52 -6.94
N TYR A 51 -38.03 1.16 -5.83
CA TYR A 51 -37.57 0.83 -4.47
C TYR A 51 -37.89 -0.59 -4.03
N ALA A 52 -39.10 -1.07 -4.35
CA ALA A 52 -39.50 -2.44 -4.04
C ALA A 52 -38.63 -3.48 -4.76
N ALA A 53 -38.28 -3.22 -6.02
CA ALA A 53 -37.39 -4.09 -6.79
C ALA A 53 -35.94 -4.01 -6.30
N ALA A 54 -35.49 -2.84 -5.89
CA ALA A 54 -34.14 -2.65 -5.27
C ALA A 54 -34.02 -3.44 -3.96
N ALA A 55 -35.05 -3.38 -3.11
CA ALA A 55 -35.05 -4.06 -1.80
C ALA A 55 -35.11 -5.60 -1.89
N GLN A 56 -35.47 -6.19 -3.03
CA GLN A 56 -35.48 -7.65 -3.21
C GLN A 56 -34.13 -8.32 -3.04
N ARG A 57 -33.03 -7.55 -3.14
CA ARG A 57 -31.66 -8.06 -2.93
C ARG A 57 -31.15 -7.90 -1.51
N PHE A 58 -31.95 -7.37 -0.60
CA PHE A 58 -31.57 -7.21 0.79
C PHE A 58 -31.57 -8.56 1.53
N ASP A 59 -30.59 -8.72 2.43
CA ASP A 59 -30.69 -9.80 3.41
C ASP A 59 -31.81 -9.50 4.42
N GLU A 60 -32.12 -10.47 5.28
CA GLU A 60 -33.22 -10.37 6.24
C GLU A 60 -33.03 -9.17 7.21
N ALA A 61 -31.78 -8.88 7.61
CA ALA A 61 -31.48 -7.80 8.53
C ALA A 61 -31.73 -6.42 7.91
N VAL A 62 -31.22 -6.23 6.69
CA VAL A 62 -31.41 -4.97 5.94
C VAL A 62 -32.86 -4.81 5.51
N ALA A 63 -33.53 -5.87 5.05
CA ALA A 63 -34.95 -5.82 4.66
C ALA A 63 -35.85 -5.39 5.83
N ARG A 64 -35.54 -5.83 7.06
CA ARG A 64 -36.28 -5.43 8.27
C ARG A 64 -36.00 -4.00 8.69
N ALA A 65 -34.74 -3.56 8.56
CA ALA A 65 -34.29 -2.22 8.99
C ALA A 65 -34.66 -1.13 7.97
N LEU A 66 -34.64 -1.46 6.68
CA LEU A 66 -34.83 -0.55 5.56
C LEU A 66 -35.83 -1.13 4.52
N PRO A 67 -37.12 -1.27 4.90
CA PRO A 67 -38.14 -1.68 3.95
C PRO A 67 -38.29 -0.66 2.80
N PRO A 68 -38.98 -1.01 1.71
CA PRO A 68 -39.05 -0.18 0.49
C PRO A 68 -39.45 1.29 0.71
N ASP A 69 -40.42 1.53 1.59
CA ASP A 69 -40.85 2.88 1.97
C ASP A 69 -39.77 3.70 2.68
N LYS A 70 -39.01 3.10 3.56
CA LYS A 70 -37.86 3.75 4.20
C LYS A 70 -36.70 3.94 3.23
N LEU A 71 -36.47 2.98 2.33
CA LEU A 71 -35.44 3.12 1.28
C LEU A 71 -35.78 4.31 0.38
N GLU A 72 -37.07 4.47 0.00
CA GLU A 72 -37.55 5.65 -0.73
C GLU A 72 -37.25 6.93 0.04
N GLN A 73 -37.67 7.03 1.31
CA GLN A 73 -37.43 8.21 2.14
C GLN A 73 -35.94 8.55 2.24
N THR A 74 -35.09 7.52 2.36
CA THR A 74 -33.62 7.70 2.40
C THR A 74 -33.12 8.27 1.08
N TRP A 75 -33.56 7.73 -0.06
CA TRP A 75 -33.18 8.22 -1.38
C TRP A 75 -33.70 9.64 -1.63
N GLN A 76 -34.91 9.95 -1.24
CA GLN A 76 -35.46 11.32 -1.32
C GLN A 76 -34.66 12.32 -0.49
N SER A 77 -34.16 11.88 0.68
CA SER A 77 -33.27 12.71 1.50
C SER A 77 -31.93 12.97 0.82
N VAL A 78 -31.37 11.99 0.11
CA VAL A 78 -30.16 12.18 -0.72
C VAL A 78 -30.44 13.18 -1.86
N LEU A 79 -31.56 13.02 -2.56
CA LEU A 79 -31.97 13.94 -3.63
C LEU A 79 -32.19 15.38 -3.13
N ALA A 80 -32.79 15.53 -1.96
CA ALA A 80 -33.01 16.85 -1.36
C ALA A 80 -31.68 17.57 -1.05
N GLY A 81 -30.68 16.83 -0.57
CA GLY A 81 -29.36 17.37 -0.27
C GLY A 81 -28.48 17.58 -1.49
N ALA A 82 -28.35 16.57 -2.35
CA ALA A 82 -27.41 16.53 -3.48
C ALA A 82 -28.00 17.01 -4.82
N GLY A 83 -29.30 17.24 -4.91
CA GLY A 83 -30.03 17.53 -6.15
C GLY A 83 -30.39 16.28 -6.95
N ALA A 84 -30.88 16.45 -8.17
CA ALA A 84 -31.27 15.35 -9.04
C ALA A 84 -30.09 14.43 -9.40
N PHE A 85 -30.34 13.12 -9.43
CA PHE A 85 -29.38 12.14 -9.94
C PHE A 85 -29.09 12.39 -11.43
N LYS A 86 -27.84 12.34 -11.83
CA LYS A 86 -27.41 12.57 -13.23
C LYS A 86 -26.85 11.28 -13.86
N ALA A 87 -25.86 10.66 -13.22
CA ALA A 87 -25.20 9.48 -13.78
C ALA A 87 -24.37 8.76 -12.72
N ARG A 88 -24.05 7.50 -13.00
CA ARG A 88 -22.96 6.80 -12.34
C ARG A 88 -21.62 7.26 -12.95
N LEU A 89 -20.63 7.57 -12.12
CA LEU A 89 -19.30 8.04 -12.57
C LEU A 89 -18.28 6.91 -12.63
N ARG A 90 -18.25 6.10 -11.57
CA ARG A 90 -17.31 4.98 -11.43
C ARG A 90 -17.84 3.99 -10.41
N SER A 91 -17.31 2.76 -10.48
CA SER A 91 -17.52 1.76 -9.46
C SER A 91 -16.18 1.18 -9.03
N SER A 92 -16.01 0.93 -7.75
CA SER A 92 -14.85 0.25 -7.18
C SER A 92 -15.34 -0.86 -6.25
N ALA A 93 -14.55 -1.92 -6.13
CA ALA A 93 -14.91 -3.06 -5.31
C ALA A 93 -13.73 -3.51 -4.47
N ALA A 94 -14.02 -3.93 -3.23
CA ALA A 94 -13.05 -4.45 -2.28
C ALA A 94 -13.72 -5.55 -1.44
N THR A 95 -12.93 -6.45 -0.87
CA THR A 95 -13.40 -7.41 0.12
C THR A 95 -12.80 -7.04 1.48
N ASP A 96 -13.64 -6.91 2.49
CA ASP A 96 -13.24 -6.64 3.85
C ASP A 96 -13.95 -7.60 4.82
N GLN A 97 -13.19 -8.27 5.69
CA GLN A 97 -13.69 -9.24 6.68
C GLN A 97 -14.63 -10.33 6.12
N GLY A 98 -14.41 -10.72 4.85
CA GLY A 98 -15.23 -11.74 4.18
C GLY A 98 -16.59 -11.22 3.66
N LEU A 99 -16.77 -9.90 3.67
CA LEU A 99 -17.87 -9.19 3.01
C LEU A 99 -17.33 -8.50 1.75
N ASP A 100 -18.07 -8.60 0.67
CA ASP A 100 -17.75 -7.89 -0.57
C ASP A 100 -18.38 -6.50 -0.53
N ILE A 101 -17.58 -5.48 -0.79
CA ILE A 101 -17.99 -4.08 -0.76
C ILE A 101 -17.87 -3.52 -2.16
N VAL A 102 -18.95 -2.93 -2.66
CA VAL A 102 -18.93 -2.16 -3.90
C VAL A 102 -19.33 -0.73 -3.61
N VAL A 103 -18.51 0.22 -4.05
CA VAL A 103 -18.79 1.65 -3.97
C VAL A 103 -19.11 2.15 -5.37
N VAL A 104 -20.32 2.62 -5.58
CA VAL A 104 -20.76 3.26 -6.83
C VAL A 104 -20.79 4.76 -6.61
N THR A 105 -19.85 5.48 -7.21
CA THR A 105 -19.82 6.94 -7.19
C THR A 105 -20.80 7.50 -8.21
N CYS A 106 -21.70 8.35 -7.76
CA CYS A 106 -22.79 8.91 -8.54
C CYS A 106 -22.69 10.45 -8.60
N ALA A 107 -22.88 11.01 -9.79
CA ALA A 107 -23.07 12.45 -9.96
C ALA A 107 -24.53 12.83 -9.69
N PHE A 108 -24.71 13.85 -8.89
CA PHE A 108 -25.95 14.56 -8.68
C PHE A 108 -25.82 16.01 -9.14
N GLU A 109 -26.90 16.76 -9.13
CA GLU A 109 -26.88 18.15 -9.61
C GLU A 109 -25.94 19.07 -8.83
N LYS A 110 -25.82 18.87 -7.51
CA LYS A 110 -25.06 19.74 -6.59
C LYS A 110 -23.83 19.07 -5.99
N ALA A 111 -23.71 17.74 -6.05
CA ALA A 111 -22.64 16.98 -5.41
C ALA A 111 -22.41 15.64 -6.10
N ALA A 112 -21.28 14.99 -5.79
CA ALA A 112 -21.11 13.56 -6.02
C ALA A 112 -21.37 12.80 -4.71
N ILE A 113 -22.01 11.64 -4.80
CA ILE A 113 -22.34 10.77 -3.66
C ILE A 113 -21.81 9.37 -3.95
N ASP A 114 -21.11 8.79 -2.98
CA ASP A 114 -20.73 7.39 -2.97
C ASP A 114 -21.85 6.54 -2.35
N VAL A 115 -22.38 5.61 -3.14
CA VAL A 115 -23.32 4.59 -2.69
C VAL A 115 -22.51 3.33 -2.39
N LYS A 116 -22.29 3.06 -1.10
CA LYS A 116 -21.58 1.88 -0.65
C LYS A 116 -22.58 0.74 -0.41
N VAL A 117 -22.41 -0.34 -1.17
CA VAL A 117 -23.21 -1.55 -1.09
C VAL A 117 -22.35 -2.69 -0.58
N VAL A 118 -22.73 -3.28 0.54
CA VAL A 118 -22.03 -4.42 1.15
C VAL A 118 -22.81 -5.68 0.89
N PHE A 119 -22.14 -6.73 0.41
CA PHE A 119 -22.73 -8.02 0.10
C PHE A 119 -22.25 -9.11 1.06
N ASN A 120 -23.16 -9.97 1.48
CA ASN A 120 -22.83 -11.18 2.20
C ASN A 120 -22.37 -12.31 1.25
N LYS A 121 -21.98 -13.47 1.81
CA LYS A 121 -21.52 -14.62 1.04
C LYS A 121 -22.54 -15.16 0.03
N LYS A 122 -23.84 -14.89 0.23
CA LYS A 122 -24.90 -15.29 -0.70
C LYS A 122 -25.11 -14.30 -1.85
N GLY A 123 -24.48 -13.11 -1.81
CA GLY A 123 -24.69 -12.03 -2.77
C GLY A 123 -25.92 -11.17 -2.48
N GLU A 124 -26.44 -11.27 -1.26
CA GLU A 124 -27.50 -10.41 -0.77
C GLU A 124 -26.89 -9.14 -0.19
N ILE A 125 -27.59 -8.01 -0.29
CA ILE A 125 -27.14 -6.73 0.27
C ILE A 125 -27.31 -6.77 1.79
N ALA A 126 -26.18 -6.79 2.49
CA ALA A 126 -26.07 -6.85 3.95
C ALA A 126 -25.75 -5.47 4.58
N GLY A 127 -25.60 -4.42 3.77
CA GLY A 127 -25.39 -3.06 4.24
C GLY A 127 -25.44 -2.04 3.12
N LEU A 128 -25.88 -0.81 3.46
CA LEU A 128 -26.02 0.29 2.52
C LEU A 128 -25.70 1.62 3.19
N TRP A 129 -24.86 2.44 2.54
CA TRP A 129 -24.50 3.80 3.01
C TRP A 129 -24.47 4.77 1.84
N PHE A 130 -24.84 6.02 2.14
CA PHE A 130 -24.71 7.16 1.24
C PHE A 130 -23.80 8.20 1.91
N ALA A 131 -22.73 8.59 1.24
CA ALA A 131 -21.80 9.58 1.74
C ALA A 131 -21.42 10.56 0.61
N PRO A 132 -21.12 11.83 0.93
CA PRO A 132 -20.50 12.71 -0.04
C PRO A 132 -19.27 12.05 -0.64
N SER A 133 -19.17 12.01 -1.98
CA SER A 133 -17.99 11.52 -2.66
C SER A 133 -16.98 12.66 -2.72
N GLU A 134 -15.85 12.46 -2.10
CA GLU A 134 -14.70 13.32 -2.41
C GLU A 134 -14.18 12.92 -3.80
N PRO A 135 -13.95 13.90 -4.71
CA PRO A 135 -13.23 13.59 -5.93
C PRO A 135 -11.91 12.94 -5.54
N PRO A 136 -11.48 11.87 -6.22
CA PRO A 136 -10.15 11.32 -5.95
C PRO A 136 -9.17 12.47 -6.06
N ALA A 137 -8.44 12.74 -5.00
CA ALA A 137 -7.42 13.78 -5.02
C ALA A 137 -6.46 13.45 -6.17
N THR A 138 -6.47 14.28 -7.19
CA THR A 138 -5.52 14.14 -8.29
C THR A 138 -4.14 14.34 -7.71
N TYR A 139 -3.27 13.35 -7.84
CA TYR A 139 -1.90 13.50 -7.40
C TYR A 139 -1.29 14.75 -8.06
N GLN A 140 -0.72 15.61 -7.25
CA GLN A 140 0.10 16.74 -7.67
C GLN A 140 1.54 16.47 -7.27
N SER A 141 2.48 16.79 -8.13
CA SER A 141 3.90 16.67 -7.79
C SER A 141 4.25 17.56 -6.61
N PRO A 142 5.07 17.08 -5.64
CA PRO A 142 5.45 17.90 -4.50
C PRO A 142 6.30 19.10 -4.92
N ALA A 143 6.28 20.17 -4.11
CA ALA A 143 6.96 21.43 -4.41
C ALA A 143 8.49 21.28 -4.61
N TYR A 144 9.09 20.24 -4.05
CA TYR A 144 10.52 19.94 -4.23
C TYR A 144 10.85 19.21 -5.55
N ALA A 145 9.85 18.83 -6.32
CA ALA A 145 10.01 18.23 -7.65
C ALA A 145 10.00 19.30 -8.74
N ALA A 146 11.14 19.52 -9.36
CA ALA A 146 11.30 20.45 -10.47
C ALA A 146 10.95 19.75 -11.78
N ALA A 147 9.68 19.80 -12.22
CA ALA A 147 9.15 19.05 -13.37
C ALA A 147 9.96 19.25 -14.66
N ASP A 148 10.55 20.42 -14.85
CA ASP A 148 11.36 20.74 -16.03
C ASP A 148 12.77 20.14 -16.00
N SER A 149 13.21 19.57 -14.87
CA SER A 149 14.57 19.04 -14.68
C SER A 149 14.72 17.56 -15.03
N PHE A 150 13.63 16.85 -15.29
CA PHE A 150 13.63 15.40 -15.61
C PHE A 150 12.63 15.06 -16.72
N SER A 151 12.70 13.84 -17.19
CA SER A 151 11.73 13.22 -18.09
C SER A 151 11.33 11.85 -17.54
N GLN A 152 10.16 11.36 -17.94
CA GLN A 152 9.70 10.01 -17.62
C GLN A 152 9.54 9.22 -18.91
N GLN A 153 9.98 7.98 -18.92
CA GLN A 153 9.84 7.08 -20.05
C GLN A 153 9.43 5.69 -19.58
N ASP A 154 8.56 5.05 -20.33
CA ASP A 154 8.17 3.68 -20.05
C ASP A 154 9.33 2.73 -20.35
N VAL A 155 9.50 1.76 -19.48
CA VAL A 155 10.49 0.69 -19.59
C VAL A 155 9.86 -0.64 -19.21
N VAL A 156 10.51 -1.72 -19.58
CA VAL A 156 10.12 -3.08 -19.20
C VAL A 156 11.22 -3.65 -18.31
N VAL A 157 10.84 -4.21 -17.17
CA VAL A 157 11.71 -4.92 -16.23
C VAL A 157 11.50 -6.43 -16.39
N GLY A 158 12.58 -7.18 -16.52
CA GLY A 158 12.53 -8.61 -16.80
C GLY A 158 12.15 -8.91 -18.26
N GLU A 159 11.90 -10.17 -18.56
CA GLU A 159 11.63 -10.68 -19.89
C GLU A 159 10.51 -11.73 -19.89
N GLY A 160 10.01 -12.05 -21.09
CA GLY A 160 9.02 -13.11 -21.30
C GLY A 160 7.67 -12.79 -20.64
N GLU A 161 7.00 -13.85 -20.20
CA GLU A 161 5.63 -13.77 -19.69
C GLU A 161 5.49 -13.07 -18.32
N TRP A 162 6.59 -12.85 -17.62
CA TRP A 162 6.67 -12.17 -16.33
C TRP A 162 7.25 -10.75 -16.43
N ALA A 163 7.42 -10.23 -17.63
CA ALA A 163 7.88 -8.87 -17.86
C ALA A 163 6.96 -7.85 -17.17
N LEU A 164 7.56 -6.88 -16.49
CA LEU A 164 6.85 -5.91 -15.66
C LEU A 164 6.91 -4.52 -16.30
N PRO A 165 5.78 -3.86 -16.53
CA PRO A 165 5.78 -2.45 -16.92
C PRO A 165 6.43 -1.59 -15.85
N GLY A 166 7.26 -0.64 -16.27
CA GLY A 166 7.94 0.30 -15.36
C GLY A 166 8.05 1.70 -15.95
N THR A 167 8.52 2.61 -15.13
CA THR A 167 8.85 3.98 -15.53
C THR A 167 10.25 4.32 -15.04
N LEU A 168 11.12 4.75 -15.95
CA LEU A 168 12.38 5.39 -15.65
C LEU A 168 12.15 6.91 -15.59
N THR A 169 12.37 7.50 -14.42
CA THR A 169 12.44 8.95 -14.26
C THR A 169 13.90 9.34 -14.40
N LEU A 170 14.23 10.07 -15.45
CA LEU A 170 15.60 10.38 -15.86
C LEU A 170 15.88 11.88 -15.77
N PRO A 171 16.93 12.31 -15.05
CA PRO A 171 17.34 13.70 -15.06
C PRO A 171 17.67 14.19 -16.48
N LYS A 172 17.37 15.46 -16.78
CA LYS A 172 17.82 16.10 -18.01
C LYS A 172 19.29 16.52 -17.88
N GLY A 173 20.03 16.42 -18.95
CA GLY A 173 21.44 16.80 -19.00
C GLY A 173 22.33 15.80 -19.73
N GLY A 174 23.61 16.12 -19.79
CA GLY A 174 24.64 15.26 -20.38
C GLY A 174 25.23 14.28 -19.38
N GLY A 175 25.90 13.23 -19.91
CA GLY A 175 26.60 12.24 -19.08
C GLY A 175 25.70 11.10 -18.62
N ARG A 176 26.26 10.29 -17.69
CA ARG A 176 25.56 9.18 -17.05
C ARG A 176 25.17 9.57 -15.63
N PHE A 177 24.03 9.09 -15.18
CA PHE A 177 23.48 9.41 -13.87
C PHE A 177 23.57 8.21 -12.92
N PRO A 178 23.84 8.42 -11.63
CA PRO A 178 23.57 7.41 -10.63
C PRO A 178 22.07 7.07 -10.63
N ALA A 179 21.73 5.85 -10.28
CA ALA A 179 20.34 5.39 -10.35
C ALA A 179 19.91 4.61 -9.11
N VAL A 180 18.62 4.71 -8.79
CA VAL A 180 17.98 3.98 -7.69
C VAL A 180 16.86 3.11 -8.25
N VAL A 181 16.83 1.82 -7.88
CA VAL A 181 15.68 0.93 -8.05
C VAL A 181 14.81 1.02 -6.80
N LEU A 182 13.51 1.23 -6.95
CA LEU A 182 12.55 1.20 -5.84
C LEU A 182 11.90 -0.18 -5.76
N VAL A 183 11.95 -0.81 -4.56
CA VAL A 183 11.41 -2.13 -4.27
C VAL A 183 10.27 -2.02 -3.28
N HIS A 184 9.09 -2.47 -3.69
CA HIS A 184 7.82 -2.26 -2.98
C HIS A 184 7.69 -3.01 -1.65
N GLY A 185 6.80 -2.46 -0.83
CA GLY A 185 6.23 -3.12 0.33
C GLY A 185 5.33 -4.30 0.00
N SER A 186 4.60 -4.80 0.99
CA SER A 186 3.67 -5.91 0.86
C SER A 186 2.44 -5.57 0.01
N GLY A 187 1.80 -6.61 -0.56
CA GLY A 187 0.60 -6.48 -1.37
C GLY A 187 0.84 -6.16 -2.85
N PRO A 188 -0.24 -6.11 -3.65
CA PRO A 188 -0.18 -5.86 -5.09
C PRO A 188 -0.05 -4.36 -5.39
N GLN A 189 1.18 -3.85 -5.37
CA GLN A 189 1.49 -2.44 -5.54
C GLN A 189 1.69 -2.06 -7.00
N ASP A 190 1.19 -0.88 -7.39
CA ASP A 190 1.56 -0.24 -8.65
C ASP A 190 2.96 0.39 -8.55
N ARG A 191 3.50 0.85 -9.68
CA ARG A 191 4.84 1.46 -9.75
C ARG A 191 5.02 2.68 -8.85
N ASP A 192 3.93 3.33 -8.45
CA ASP A 192 3.94 4.51 -7.59
C ASP A 192 3.80 4.17 -6.10
N GLU A 193 3.55 2.87 -5.78
CA GLU A 193 3.17 2.40 -4.43
C GLU A 193 1.98 3.18 -3.89
N THR A 194 0.91 3.27 -4.71
CA THR A 194 -0.25 4.11 -4.43
C THR A 194 -1.04 3.61 -3.23
N ILE A 195 -1.17 4.45 -2.22
CA ILE A 195 -1.95 4.23 -1.00
C ILE A 195 -2.92 5.40 -0.81
N GLY A 196 -4.19 5.17 -1.13
CA GLY A 196 -5.17 6.25 -1.20
C GLY A 196 -4.75 7.32 -2.22
N PRO A 197 -4.69 8.61 -1.86
CA PRO A 197 -4.22 9.68 -2.74
C PRO A 197 -2.69 9.79 -2.82
N ASN A 198 -1.95 9.03 -1.98
CA ASN A 198 -0.51 9.16 -1.83
C ASN A 198 0.26 8.25 -2.79
N LYS A 199 1.39 8.75 -3.30
CA LYS A 199 2.24 8.05 -4.26
C LYS A 199 3.71 8.15 -3.87
N PRO A 200 4.14 7.51 -2.77
CA PRO A 200 5.47 7.70 -2.21
C PRO A 200 6.61 7.37 -3.19
N PHE A 201 6.45 6.37 -4.03
CA PHE A 201 7.48 6.05 -5.02
C PHE A 201 7.55 7.07 -6.16
N ARG A 202 6.44 7.71 -6.50
CA ARG A 202 6.45 8.82 -7.44
C ARG A 202 7.12 10.05 -6.84
N ASP A 203 6.84 10.36 -5.58
CA ASP A 203 7.49 11.44 -4.83
C ASP A 203 9.02 11.25 -4.79
N LEU A 204 9.47 10.05 -4.43
CA LEU A 204 10.88 9.68 -4.44
C LEU A 204 11.49 9.84 -5.83
N ALA A 205 10.82 9.35 -6.87
CA ALA A 205 11.33 9.39 -8.23
C ALA A 205 11.49 10.82 -8.76
N GLU A 206 10.45 11.65 -8.62
CA GLU A 206 10.48 13.04 -9.09
C GLU A 206 11.45 13.89 -8.26
N GLY A 207 11.47 13.69 -6.93
CA GLY A 207 12.36 14.40 -6.03
C GLY A 207 13.84 14.08 -6.24
N LEU A 208 14.19 12.81 -6.43
CA LEU A 208 15.55 12.37 -6.69
C LEU A 208 16.01 12.75 -8.10
N ALA A 209 15.13 12.62 -9.10
CA ALA A 209 15.46 13.00 -10.48
C ALA A 209 15.73 14.52 -10.61
N SER A 210 14.98 15.33 -9.86
CA SER A 210 15.23 16.77 -9.75
C SER A 210 16.60 17.11 -9.14
N ARG A 211 17.24 16.12 -8.51
CA ARG A 211 18.56 16.23 -7.90
C ARG A 211 19.64 15.46 -8.65
N GLY A 212 19.36 15.05 -9.91
CA GLY A 212 20.36 14.40 -10.78
C GLY A 212 20.55 12.90 -10.53
N ILE A 213 19.57 12.22 -9.97
CA ILE A 213 19.58 10.76 -9.72
C ILE A 213 18.43 10.12 -10.49
N ALA A 214 18.72 9.20 -11.39
CA ALA A 214 17.70 8.45 -12.11
C ALA A 214 16.98 7.47 -11.18
N VAL A 215 15.68 7.23 -11.41
CA VAL A 215 14.89 6.33 -10.58
C VAL A 215 14.06 5.39 -11.43
N LEU A 216 14.16 4.09 -11.17
CA LEU A 216 13.37 3.06 -11.80
C LEU A 216 12.27 2.58 -10.82
N ARG A 217 11.03 2.71 -11.26
CA ARG A 217 9.81 2.18 -10.62
C ARG A 217 9.17 1.18 -11.55
N TYR A 218 8.57 0.13 -11.03
CA TYR A 218 7.90 -0.89 -11.86
C TYR A 218 6.65 -1.42 -11.16
N GLU A 219 5.71 -1.97 -11.93
CA GLU A 219 4.54 -2.64 -11.36
C GLU A 219 4.99 -3.89 -10.62
N LYS A 220 4.59 -4.07 -9.37
CA LYS A 220 4.87 -5.31 -8.66
C LYS A 220 4.21 -6.49 -9.37
N ARG A 221 4.84 -7.65 -9.38
CA ARG A 221 4.36 -8.86 -10.08
C ARG A 221 2.92 -9.21 -9.70
N THR A 222 2.57 -9.12 -8.43
CA THR A 222 1.22 -9.34 -7.91
C THR A 222 0.19 -8.33 -8.42
N LYS A 223 0.62 -7.17 -8.87
CA LYS A 223 -0.22 -6.16 -9.54
C LYS A 223 -0.29 -6.38 -11.04
N ALA A 224 0.86 -6.52 -11.70
CA ALA A 224 0.93 -6.63 -13.16
C ALA A 224 0.30 -7.93 -13.70
N HIS A 225 0.43 -9.02 -12.96
CA HIS A 225 0.04 -10.36 -13.39
C HIS A 225 -0.97 -11.04 -12.45
N GLN A 226 -1.98 -10.30 -11.97
CA GLN A 226 -2.95 -10.77 -10.96
C GLN A 226 -3.54 -12.14 -11.26
N ALA A 227 -3.99 -12.39 -12.49
CA ALA A 227 -4.61 -13.66 -12.87
C ALA A 227 -3.61 -14.83 -12.82
N LYS A 228 -2.37 -14.63 -13.29
CA LYS A 228 -1.30 -15.64 -13.22
C LYS A 228 -0.90 -15.90 -11.77
N MET A 229 -0.78 -14.84 -10.97
CA MET A 229 -0.44 -14.94 -9.54
C MET A 229 -1.51 -15.68 -8.75
N ALA A 230 -2.80 -15.45 -9.06
CA ALA A 230 -3.90 -16.19 -8.46
C ALA A 230 -3.84 -17.70 -8.78
N ALA A 231 -3.39 -18.07 -9.97
CA ALA A 231 -3.17 -19.49 -10.34
C ALA A 231 -1.99 -20.13 -9.59
N LEU A 232 -0.98 -19.33 -9.20
CA LEU A 232 0.21 -19.76 -8.45
C LEU A 232 0.10 -19.54 -6.94
N LYS A 233 -1.07 -19.18 -6.43
CA LYS A 233 -1.28 -18.72 -5.04
C LYS A 233 -0.63 -19.57 -3.98
N ASP A 234 -0.58 -20.90 -4.15
CA ASP A 234 -0.05 -21.83 -3.17
C ASP A 234 1.45 -22.11 -3.34
N THR A 235 2.08 -21.61 -4.43
CA THR A 235 3.48 -21.87 -4.75
C THR A 235 4.37 -20.64 -4.75
N ILE A 236 3.78 -19.43 -4.72
CA ILE A 236 4.52 -18.18 -4.74
C ILE A 236 5.34 -17.99 -3.48
N THR A 237 6.54 -17.46 -3.64
CA THR A 237 7.41 -17.07 -2.53
C THR A 237 7.83 -15.59 -2.66
N VAL A 238 8.41 -15.02 -1.60
CA VAL A 238 8.93 -13.65 -1.64
C VAL A 238 10.12 -13.53 -2.60
N LYS A 239 10.78 -14.65 -2.87
CA LYS A 239 11.89 -14.71 -3.83
C LYS A 239 11.42 -14.29 -5.22
N GLU A 240 10.40 -14.94 -5.77
CA GLU A 240 9.85 -14.61 -7.10
C GLU A 240 9.10 -13.27 -7.08
N GLU A 241 8.29 -13.05 -6.04
CA GLU A 241 7.43 -11.85 -5.97
C GLU A 241 8.22 -10.54 -5.88
N THR A 242 9.39 -10.56 -5.24
CA THR A 242 10.08 -9.31 -4.89
C THR A 242 11.57 -9.33 -5.20
N VAL A 243 12.29 -10.40 -4.80
CA VAL A 243 13.75 -10.42 -4.90
C VAL A 243 14.22 -10.56 -6.36
N ASP A 244 13.64 -11.49 -7.10
CA ASP A 244 14.02 -11.71 -8.51
C ASP A 244 13.64 -10.52 -9.39
N ASP A 245 12.49 -9.88 -9.14
CA ASP A 245 12.07 -8.69 -9.86
C ASP A 245 12.99 -7.48 -9.56
N ALA A 246 13.44 -7.32 -8.33
CA ALA A 246 14.43 -6.29 -7.97
C ALA A 246 15.77 -6.49 -8.68
N LEU A 247 16.23 -7.74 -8.80
CA LEU A 247 17.46 -8.07 -9.55
C LEU A 247 17.29 -7.81 -11.06
N ALA A 248 16.12 -8.14 -11.62
CA ALA A 248 15.81 -7.82 -13.01
C ALA A 248 15.78 -6.31 -13.26
N ALA A 249 15.27 -5.51 -12.30
CA ALA A 249 15.29 -4.06 -12.37
C ALA A 249 16.71 -3.49 -12.33
N VAL A 250 17.59 -4.03 -11.49
CA VAL A 250 19.04 -3.67 -11.48
C VAL A 250 19.67 -4.00 -12.82
N ALA A 251 19.44 -5.20 -13.36
CA ALA A 251 19.97 -5.60 -14.65
C ALA A 251 19.47 -4.69 -15.79
N ARG A 252 18.17 -4.27 -15.72
CA ARG A 252 17.61 -3.31 -16.69
C ARG A 252 18.34 -1.97 -16.67
N LEU A 253 18.61 -1.41 -15.50
CA LEU A 253 19.33 -0.14 -15.37
C LEU A 253 20.75 -0.23 -15.92
N LYS A 254 21.45 -1.34 -15.66
CA LYS A 254 22.82 -1.56 -16.17
C LYS A 254 22.94 -1.47 -17.69
N GLY A 255 21.88 -1.88 -18.40
CA GLY A 255 21.85 -1.86 -19.87
C GLY A 255 21.47 -0.50 -20.47
N LEU A 256 21.21 0.54 -19.68
CA LEU A 256 20.78 1.83 -20.19
C LEU A 256 21.97 2.80 -20.36
N GLU A 257 22.07 3.41 -21.54
CA GLU A 257 23.19 4.31 -21.91
C GLU A 257 23.37 5.49 -20.94
N LYS A 258 22.27 6.08 -20.48
CA LYS A 258 22.26 7.24 -19.59
C LYS A 258 22.49 6.91 -18.12
N ILE A 259 22.62 5.64 -17.73
CA ILE A 259 22.85 5.20 -16.36
C ILE A 259 24.31 4.86 -16.17
N ASP A 260 24.88 5.30 -15.04
CA ASP A 260 26.18 4.81 -14.60
C ASP A 260 26.02 3.40 -14.01
N PRO A 261 26.50 2.35 -14.70
CA PRO A 261 26.35 0.98 -14.24
C PRO A 261 27.10 0.66 -12.96
N GLN A 262 27.97 1.57 -12.51
CA GLN A 262 28.74 1.44 -11.28
C GLN A 262 28.14 2.22 -10.10
N ALA A 263 27.11 3.01 -10.35
CA ALA A 263 26.43 3.83 -9.37
C ALA A 263 24.91 3.49 -9.28
N ILE A 264 24.59 2.19 -9.27
CA ILE A 264 23.23 1.68 -9.09
C ILE A 264 23.02 1.35 -7.62
N PHE A 265 21.92 1.85 -7.07
CA PHE A 265 21.48 1.64 -5.70
C PHE A 265 20.11 0.97 -5.67
N VAL A 266 19.78 0.30 -4.57
CA VAL A 266 18.46 -0.30 -4.32
C VAL A 266 17.88 0.31 -3.05
N LEU A 267 16.65 0.83 -3.14
CA LEU A 267 15.84 1.27 -2.02
C LEU A 267 14.66 0.33 -1.85
N GLY A 268 14.60 -0.35 -0.71
CA GLY A 268 13.45 -1.18 -0.33
C GLY A 268 12.60 -0.49 0.72
N HIS A 269 11.28 -0.37 0.45
CA HIS A 269 10.31 0.14 1.40
C HIS A 269 9.55 -1.01 2.07
N SER A 270 9.34 -0.93 3.37
CA SER A 270 8.55 -1.91 4.14
C SER A 270 9.04 -3.35 3.90
N LEU A 271 8.22 -4.27 3.34
CA LEU A 271 8.64 -5.63 2.96
C LEU A 271 9.86 -5.60 2.01
N GLY A 272 9.91 -4.64 1.07
CA GLY A 272 11.08 -4.42 0.22
C GLY A 272 12.35 -4.16 1.02
N GLY A 273 12.23 -3.43 2.14
CA GLY A 273 13.32 -3.21 3.09
C GLY A 273 13.75 -4.48 3.84
N ILE A 274 12.79 -5.32 4.23
CA ILE A 274 13.06 -6.63 4.88
C ILE A 274 13.93 -7.52 3.98
N VAL A 275 13.67 -7.50 2.66
CA VAL A 275 14.38 -8.38 1.71
C VAL A 275 15.65 -7.77 1.14
N VAL A 276 16.03 -6.54 1.50
CA VAL A 276 17.30 -5.93 1.08
C VAL A 276 18.50 -6.83 1.32
N PRO A 277 18.67 -7.50 2.47
CA PRO A 277 19.82 -8.41 2.66
C PRO A 277 19.86 -9.56 1.65
N ARG A 278 18.69 -10.08 1.24
CA ARG A 278 18.58 -11.15 0.23
C ARG A 278 18.92 -10.64 -1.17
N ILE A 279 18.49 -9.43 -1.52
CA ILE A 279 18.87 -8.76 -2.77
C ILE A 279 20.38 -8.51 -2.77
N ALA A 280 20.92 -7.99 -1.66
CA ALA A 280 22.34 -7.70 -1.52
C ALA A 280 23.24 -8.92 -1.67
N ALA A 281 22.83 -10.07 -1.21
CA ALA A 281 23.56 -11.33 -1.37
C ALA A 281 23.70 -11.78 -2.84
N ARG A 282 22.79 -11.30 -3.74
CA ARG A 282 22.72 -11.73 -5.14
C ARG A 282 23.08 -10.62 -6.15
N ALA A 283 23.14 -9.37 -5.70
CA ALA A 283 23.39 -8.20 -6.53
C ALA A 283 24.79 -7.59 -6.22
N ALA A 284 25.84 -8.30 -6.61
CA ALA A 284 27.24 -7.88 -6.32
C ALA A 284 27.57 -6.52 -6.94
N GLU A 285 26.93 -6.15 -8.03
CA GLU A 285 27.09 -4.91 -8.78
C GLU A 285 26.43 -3.69 -8.14
N VAL A 286 25.49 -3.86 -7.22
CA VAL A 286 24.80 -2.76 -6.56
C VAL A 286 25.75 -2.03 -5.62
N ARG A 287 25.83 -0.71 -5.77
CA ARG A 287 26.74 0.16 -5.07
C ARG A 287 26.46 0.33 -3.60
N GLY A 288 25.19 0.37 -3.24
CA GLY A 288 24.73 0.52 -1.86
C GLY A 288 23.22 0.28 -1.74
N PHE A 289 22.74 0.13 -0.52
CA PHE A 289 21.34 -0.20 -0.24
C PHE A 289 20.72 0.77 0.74
N ILE A 290 19.42 1.04 0.53
CA ILE A 290 18.60 1.90 1.38
C ILE A 290 17.45 1.05 1.91
N ILE A 291 17.30 1.01 3.23
CA ILE A 291 16.16 0.40 3.92
C ILE A 291 15.28 1.53 4.43
N MET A 292 14.07 1.63 3.88
CA MET A 292 13.09 2.65 4.21
C MET A 292 11.91 1.98 4.92
N ALA A 293 11.74 2.21 6.23
CA ALA A 293 10.72 1.56 7.06
C ALA A 293 10.69 0.02 6.92
N GLY A 294 11.86 -0.62 6.79
CA GLY A 294 11.97 -2.07 6.68
C GLY A 294 12.24 -2.71 8.03
N ALA A 295 11.49 -3.77 8.37
CA ALA A 295 11.68 -4.45 9.65
C ALA A 295 12.96 -5.27 9.71
N ALA A 296 13.58 -5.31 10.90
CA ALA A 296 14.77 -6.09 11.22
C ALA A 296 14.44 -7.48 11.79
N ARG A 297 13.20 -7.73 12.13
CA ARG A 297 12.70 -8.96 12.76
C ARG A 297 11.76 -9.73 11.82
N PRO A 298 11.36 -10.96 12.18
CA PRO A 298 10.41 -11.76 11.39
C PRO A 298 9.13 -10.99 11.08
N PHE A 299 8.68 -11.09 9.84
CA PHE A 299 7.53 -10.31 9.34
C PHE A 299 6.22 -10.67 10.04
N GLU A 300 6.03 -11.93 10.45
CA GLU A 300 4.88 -12.37 11.22
C GLU A 300 4.76 -11.67 12.59
N ASP A 301 5.88 -11.34 13.24
CA ASP A 301 5.89 -10.58 14.50
C ASP A 301 5.50 -9.11 14.26
N VAL A 302 5.90 -8.56 13.13
CA VAL A 302 5.52 -7.20 12.71
C VAL A 302 4.02 -7.11 12.47
N ILE A 303 3.44 -8.09 11.78
CA ILE A 303 1.99 -8.17 11.53
C ILE A 303 1.19 -8.21 12.83
N LEU A 304 1.64 -8.99 13.81
CA LEU A 304 0.97 -9.06 15.11
C LEU A 304 0.96 -7.70 15.79
N GLU A 305 2.11 -7.03 15.87
CA GLU A 305 2.24 -5.70 16.48
C GLU A 305 1.40 -4.64 15.76
N GLN A 306 1.39 -4.67 14.42
CA GLN A 306 0.51 -3.80 13.63
C GLN A 306 -0.97 -4.01 13.98
N MET A 307 -1.40 -5.27 14.08
CA MET A 307 -2.80 -5.59 14.39
C MET A 307 -3.17 -5.14 15.79
N GLU A 308 -2.31 -5.37 16.79
CA GLU A 308 -2.51 -4.88 18.15
C GLU A 308 -2.67 -3.35 18.18
N TYR A 309 -1.80 -2.64 17.46
CA TYR A 309 -1.88 -1.19 17.35
C TYR A 309 -3.18 -0.72 16.68
N VAL A 310 -3.50 -1.25 15.51
CA VAL A 310 -4.69 -0.84 14.73
C VAL A 310 -5.97 -1.08 15.52
N LEU A 311 -6.09 -2.24 16.19
CA LEU A 311 -7.25 -2.52 17.03
C LEU A 311 -7.35 -1.56 18.24
N SER A 312 -6.21 -1.10 18.77
CA SER A 312 -6.19 -0.15 19.89
C SER A 312 -6.64 1.26 19.51
N VAL A 313 -6.46 1.67 18.25
CA VAL A 313 -6.76 3.04 17.79
C VAL A 313 -8.08 3.17 17.03
N ASN A 314 -8.64 2.07 16.52
CA ASN A 314 -9.85 2.09 15.67
C ASN A 314 -11.16 2.08 16.47
N GLY A 315 -11.13 2.07 17.80
CA GLY A 315 -12.36 2.08 18.62
C GLY A 315 -13.23 0.81 18.45
N ALA A 316 -12.64 -0.31 18.06
CA ALA A 316 -13.32 -1.59 17.99
C ALA A 316 -13.88 -1.98 19.37
N ARG A 317 -15.04 -2.69 19.39
CA ARG A 317 -15.57 -3.22 20.65
C ARG A 317 -14.54 -4.18 21.26
N PRO A 318 -14.30 -4.13 22.59
CA PRO A 318 -13.26 -4.93 23.25
C PRO A 318 -13.33 -6.42 22.91
N ASP A 319 -14.53 -7.01 22.90
CA ASP A 319 -14.73 -8.43 22.61
C ASP A 319 -14.39 -8.80 21.14
N GLU A 320 -14.70 -7.91 20.20
CA GLU A 320 -14.38 -8.12 18.77
C GLU A 320 -12.88 -7.96 18.53
N ALA A 321 -12.26 -6.95 19.15
CA ALA A 321 -10.83 -6.74 19.08
C ALA A 321 -10.07 -7.95 19.68
N ALA A 322 -10.51 -8.47 20.82
CA ALA A 322 -9.91 -9.63 21.46
C ALA A 322 -9.98 -10.88 20.56
N LYS A 323 -11.15 -11.16 19.94
CA LYS A 323 -11.32 -12.29 19.01
C LYS A 323 -10.45 -12.14 17.75
N ALA A 324 -10.39 -10.94 17.18
CA ALA A 324 -9.55 -10.67 16.01
C ALA A 324 -8.07 -10.89 16.34
N LEU A 325 -7.63 -10.40 17.49
CA LEU A 325 -6.25 -10.54 17.94
C LEU A 325 -5.90 -11.99 18.26
N GLU A 326 -6.79 -12.76 18.93
CA GLU A 326 -6.62 -14.18 19.18
C GLU A 326 -6.41 -14.96 17.88
N LYS A 327 -7.23 -14.68 16.86
CA LYS A 327 -7.07 -15.29 15.54
C LYS A 327 -5.70 -14.99 14.93
N VAL A 328 -5.27 -13.72 14.95
CA VAL A 328 -3.97 -13.35 14.38
C VAL A 328 -2.82 -13.99 15.17
N ARG A 329 -2.91 -14.04 16.49
CA ARG A 329 -1.91 -14.74 17.34
C ARG A 329 -1.80 -16.23 16.99
N ALA A 330 -2.93 -16.90 16.79
CA ALA A 330 -2.94 -18.30 16.38
C ALA A 330 -2.29 -18.49 14.99
N GLN A 331 -2.61 -17.61 14.03
CA GLN A 331 -2.02 -17.63 12.69
C GLN A 331 -0.50 -17.39 12.73
N VAL A 332 -0.05 -16.41 13.53
CA VAL A 332 1.38 -16.11 13.71
C VAL A 332 2.10 -17.29 14.39
N ALA A 333 1.52 -17.87 15.43
CA ALA A 333 2.07 -19.04 16.08
C ALA A 333 2.21 -20.21 15.08
N LYS A 334 1.20 -20.41 14.22
CA LYS A 334 1.23 -21.44 13.17
C LYS A 334 2.33 -21.18 12.14
N ALA A 335 2.49 -19.92 11.67
CA ALA A 335 3.56 -19.55 10.75
C ALA A 335 4.97 -19.77 11.34
N LYS A 336 5.11 -19.72 12.67
CA LYS A 336 6.37 -19.90 13.40
C LYS A 336 6.67 -21.36 13.77
N GLU A 337 5.76 -22.29 13.54
CA GLU A 337 6.02 -23.71 13.83
C GLU A 337 7.28 -24.20 13.09
N PRO A 338 8.23 -24.85 13.75
CA PRO A 338 9.46 -25.34 13.13
C PRO A 338 9.20 -26.28 11.94
N ASN A 339 8.14 -27.08 12.04
CA ASN A 339 7.70 -28.06 11.06
C ASN A 339 6.45 -27.62 10.28
N LEU A 340 6.28 -26.33 10.04
CA LEU A 340 5.21 -25.81 9.20
C LEU A 340 5.19 -26.55 7.85
N SER A 341 4.07 -27.20 7.54
CA SER A 341 3.89 -27.86 6.26
C SER A 341 3.67 -26.86 5.15
N ALA A 342 4.28 -27.12 3.97
CA ALA A 342 4.02 -26.34 2.75
C ALA A 342 2.55 -26.41 2.29
N ASP A 343 1.81 -27.41 2.74
CA ASP A 343 0.40 -27.65 2.43
C ASP A 343 -0.55 -27.05 3.47
N THR A 344 -0.03 -26.32 4.47
CA THR A 344 -0.88 -25.61 5.45
C THR A 344 -1.77 -24.61 4.73
N PRO A 345 -3.11 -24.66 4.96
CA PRO A 345 -4.03 -23.75 4.31
C PRO A 345 -3.67 -22.27 4.58
N ALA A 346 -3.70 -21.44 3.55
CA ALA A 346 -3.40 -20.01 3.67
C ALA A 346 -4.36 -19.30 4.65
N SER A 347 -5.60 -19.81 4.84
CA SER A 347 -6.55 -19.30 5.84
C SER A 347 -6.06 -19.39 7.28
N ASP A 348 -5.16 -20.34 7.56
CA ASP A 348 -4.61 -20.60 8.89
C ASP A 348 -3.32 -19.81 9.16
N LEU A 349 -2.89 -19.02 8.19
CA LEU A 349 -1.66 -18.24 8.22
C LEU A 349 -1.95 -16.73 8.14
N PRO A 350 -1.04 -15.86 8.61
CA PRO A 350 -1.25 -14.45 8.62
C PRO A 350 -1.53 -13.90 7.20
N LEU A 351 -2.42 -12.94 7.09
CA LEU A 351 -2.81 -12.27 5.85
C LEU A 351 -3.39 -13.20 4.76
N GLY A 352 -3.69 -14.46 5.07
CA GLY A 352 -4.09 -15.44 4.05
C GLY A 352 -2.98 -15.76 3.04
N THR A 353 -1.72 -15.57 3.44
CA THR A 353 -0.55 -15.79 2.59
C THR A 353 -0.15 -17.27 2.62
N PRO A 354 0.24 -17.87 1.48
CA PRO A 354 0.58 -19.29 1.40
C PRO A 354 1.72 -19.72 2.33
N ALA A 355 1.71 -20.97 2.78
CA ALA A 355 2.74 -21.51 3.67
C ALA A 355 4.14 -21.43 3.05
N ARG A 356 4.29 -21.65 1.73
CA ARG A 356 5.58 -21.54 1.02
C ARG A 356 6.18 -20.14 1.10
N TYR A 357 5.36 -19.11 1.14
CA TYR A 357 5.80 -17.73 1.30
C TYR A 357 6.45 -17.50 2.69
N TRP A 358 5.82 -18.00 3.75
CA TRP A 358 6.35 -17.96 5.12
C TRP A 358 7.61 -18.79 5.28
N LEU A 359 7.62 -19.99 4.69
CA LEU A 359 8.78 -20.88 4.66
C LEU A 359 9.99 -20.23 3.97
N ASP A 360 9.75 -19.45 2.90
CA ASP A 360 10.80 -18.72 2.20
C ASP A 360 11.26 -17.49 2.98
N LEU A 361 10.34 -16.69 3.53
CA LEU A 361 10.69 -15.50 4.32
C LEU A 361 11.58 -15.84 5.51
N ARG A 362 11.23 -16.87 6.27
CA ARG A 362 11.96 -17.24 7.50
C ARG A 362 13.32 -17.90 7.28
N GLN A 363 13.69 -18.22 6.02
CA GLN A 363 15.04 -18.72 5.71
C GLN A 363 16.12 -17.69 6.01
N VAL A 364 15.78 -16.41 6.06
CA VAL A 364 16.74 -15.34 6.26
C VAL A 364 16.25 -14.43 7.37
N ASP A 365 16.99 -14.40 8.47
CA ASP A 365 16.86 -13.37 9.50
C ASP A 365 17.46 -12.06 8.97
N PRO A 366 16.67 -10.98 8.81
CA PRO A 366 17.16 -9.75 8.20
C PRO A 366 18.28 -9.09 9.00
N ALA A 367 18.16 -9.06 10.34
CA ALA A 367 19.16 -8.45 11.22
C ALA A 367 20.48 -9.22 11.24
N GLN A 368 20.43 -10.54 11.09
CA GLN A 368 21.63 -11.36 10.97
C GLN A 368 22.26 -11.23 9.58
N ALA A 369 21.44 -11.32 8.53
CA ALA A 369 21.91 -11.30 7.15
C ALA A 369 22.56 -9.96 6.73
N ILE A 370 22.06 -8.84 7.25
CA ILE A 370 22.60 -7.50 6.92
C ILE A 370 24.07 -7.34 7.34
N ARG A 371 24.54 -8.08 8.33
CA ARG A 371 25.93 -8.05 8.79
C ARG A 371 26.94 -8.50 7.71
N ALA A 372 26.47 -9.36 6.81
CA ALA A 372 27.27 -9.85 5.68
C ALA A 372 27.34 -8.85 4.52
N VAL A 373 26.47 -7.87 4.47
CA VAL A 373 26.47 -6.82 3.43
C VAL A 373 27.60 -5.83 3.71
N LYS A 374 28.66 -5.86 2.90
CA LYS A 374 29.86 -5.00 3.07
C LYS A 374 29.79 -3.71 2.23
N ARG A 375 28.62 -3.37 1.72
CA ARG A 375 28.38 -2.14 0.94
C ARG A 375 27.71 -1.08 1.82
N PRO A 376 27.83 0.21 1.44
CA PRO A 376 27.18 1.30 2.16
C PRO A 376 25.68 1.04 2.38
N LEU A 377 25.19 1.37 3.57
CA LEU A 377 23.81 1.23 3.97
C LEU A 377 23.25 2.57 4.46
N LEU A 378 22.03 2.88 4.05
CA LEU A 378 21.21 3.97 4.61
C LEU A 378 19.93 3.37 5.16
N ILE A 379 19.65 3.61 6.44
CA ILE A 379 18.44 3.12 7.11
C ILE A 379 17.63 4.31 7.56
N LEU A 380 16.39 4.39 7.07
CA LEU A 380 15.45 5.48 7.30
C LEU A 380 14.24 4.96 8.05
N GLN A 381 13.81 5.67 9.09
CA GLN A 381 12.68 5.30 9.91
C GLN A 381 11.83 6.52 10.26
N GLY A 382 10.51 6.39 10.14
CA GLY A 382 9.55 7.36 10.68
C GLY A 382 9.28 7.08 12.16
N GLY A 383 9.37 8.10 13.03
CA GLY A 383 9.10 7.95 14.46
C GLY A 383 7.61 7.76 14.76
N ARG A 384 6.72 8.14 13.84
CA ARG A 384 5.27 7.90 13.94
C ARG A 384 4.81 6.65 13.21
N ASP A 385 5.72 5.87 12.68
CA ASP A 385 5.42 4.63 11.98
C ASP A 385 4.91 3.56 12.94
N TYR A 386 3.62 3.16 12.79
CA TYR A 386 3.03 2.08 13.57
C TYR A 386 3.11 0.71 12.88
N GLN A 387 3.49 0.68 11.60
CA GLN A 387 3.60 -0.56 10.85
C GLN A 387 4.97 -1.21 11.07
N VAL A 388 6.04 -0.42 10.99
CA VAL A 388 7.39 -0.80 11.36
C VAL A 388 7.88 0.23 12.36
N THR A 389 8.12 -0.19 13.60
CA THR A 389 8.33 0.75 14.70
C THR A 389 9.81 1.06 14.95
N GLU A 390 10.08 2.04 15.81
CA GLU A 390 11.45 2.35 16.27
C GLU A 390 12.17 1.14 16.90
N LYS A 391 11.43 0.10 17.29
CA LYS A 391 12.00 -1.18 17.72
C LYS A 391 12.86 -1.80 16.62
N ASP A 392 12.37 -1.81 15.38
CA ASP A 392 13.11 -2.35 14.24
C ASP A 392 14.32 -1.48 13.90
N PHE A 393 14.19 -0.15 13.99
CA PHE A 393 15.30 0.78 13.84
C PHE A 393 16.41 0.52 14.87
N SER A 394 16.03 0.27 16.11
CA SER A 394 16.98 -0.10 17.19
C SER A 394 17.67 -1.44 16.93
N LEU A 395 16.95 -2.43 16.38
CA LEU A 395 17.52 -3.71 16.00
C LEU A 395 18.50 -3.59 14.83
N TRP A 396 18.21 -2.74 13.83
CA TRP A 396 19.17 -2.43 12.77
C TRP A 396 20.44 -1.79 13.33
N LYS A 397 20.31 -0.81 14.23
CA LYS A 397 21.44 -0.18 14.91
C LYS A 397 22.27 -1.21 15.67
N GLN A 398 21.63 -2.10 16.41
CA GLN A 398 22.32 -3.19 17.14
C GLN A 398 23.02 -4.18 16.18
N ALA A 399 22.38 -4.55 15.07
CA ALA A 399 22.93 -5.49 14.11
C ALA A 399 24.18 -4.96 13.38
N LEU A 400 24.19 -3.65 13.09
CA LEU A 400 25.23 -3.00 12.29
C LEU A 400 26.36 -2.41 13.11
N GLY A 401 26.12 -2.14 14.40
CA GLY A 401 27.14 -1.60 15.31
C GLY A 401 27.71 -0.27 14.83
N ASP A 402 29.02 -0.10 15.02
CA ASP A 402 29.74 1.14 14.72
C ASP A 402 30.35 1.17 13.30
N ARG A 403 29.70 0.51 12.34
CA ARG A 403 30.14 0.55 10.93
C ARG A 403 30.07 1.97 10.39
N THR A 404 31.21 2.46 9.86
CA THR A 404 31.36 3.84 9.36
C THR A 404 30.72 4.05 7.98
N ASP A 405 30.39 2.97 7.26
CA ASP A 405 29.70 2.97 5.97
C ASP A 405 28.18 2.83 6.11
N VAL A 406 27.65 2.91 7.33
CA VAL A 406 26.22 2.85 7.65
C VAL A 406 25.74 4.19 8.18
N VAL A 407 24.63 4.66 7.62
CA VAL A 407 23.92 5.85 8.10
C VAL A 407 22.53 5.44 8.56
N LEU A 408 22.16 5.82 9.77
CA LEU A 408 20.83 5.62 10.31
C LEU A 408 20.18 6.98 10.57
N LYS A 409 18.95 7.18 10.06
CA LYS A 409 18.17 8.42 10.28
C LYS A 409 16.77 8.11 10.77
N LEU A 410 16.41 8.70 11.90
CA LEU A 410 15.06 8.70 12.44
C LEU A 410 14.42 10.06 12.19
N TYR A 411 13.19 10.08 11.70
CA TYR A 411 12.38 11.26 11.46
C TYR A 411 11.18 11.25 12.41
N PRO A 412 11.23 11.99 13.53
CA PRO A 412 10.24 11.86 14.61
C PRO A 412 8.79 12.09 14.18
N ASP A 413 8.58 12.98 13.22
CA ASP A 413 7.24 13.43 12.82
C ASP A 413 6.68 12.67 11.60
N LEU A 414 7.42 11.70 11.03
CA LEU A 414 7.02 11.00 9.81
C LEU A 414 6.35 9.65 10.12
N ASN A 415 5.33 9.31 9.32
CA ASN A 415 4.65 8.02 9.35
C ASN A 415 5.31 6.99 8.43
N HIS A 416 4.67 5.82 8.21
CA HIS A 416 5.19 4.74 7.36
C HIS A 416 5.44 5.14 5.91
N LEU A 417 4.68 6.08 5.36
CA LEU A 417 4.87 6.64 4.01
C LEU A 417 5.86 7.80 4.00
N PHE A 418 6.50 8.09 5.11
CA PHE A 418 7.37 9.25 5.32
C PHE A 418 6.67 10.58 5.06
N ALA A 419 5.36 10.63 5.23
CA ALA A 419 4.58 11.85 5.24
C ALA A 419 4.53 12.45 6.66
N GLU A 420 4.55 13.79 6.73
CA GLU A 420 4.50 14.53 7.99
C GLU A 420 3.15 14.40 8.69
N GLY A 421 3.18 14.38 10.02
CA GLY A 421 1.98 14.36 10.83
C GLY A 421 2.25 14.73 12.29
N LYS A 422 1.20 14.73 13.11
CA LYS A 422 1.29 15.05 14.54
C LYS A 422 0.60 13.98 15.40
N GLY A 423 1.17 13.71 16.55
CA GLY A 423 0.63 12.72 17.49
C GLY A 423 0.75 11.28 16.97
N LYS A 424 -0.11 10.38 17.45
CA LYS A 424 -0.11 8.97 17.03
C LYS A 424 -0.60 8.85 15.58
N ALA A 425 0.17 8.17 14.72
CA ALA A 425 -0.28 7.87 13.38
C ALA A 425 -1.44 6.85 13.41
N VAL A 426 -2.42 7.05 12.54
CA VAL A 426 -3.58 6.14 12.41
C VAL A 426 -3.81 5.81 10.93
N PRO A 427 -4.43 4.65 10.62
CA PRO A 427 -4.71 4.27 9.24
C PRO A 427 -5.46 5.33 8.42
N ALA A 428 -6.34 6.09 9.06
CA ALA A 428 -7.10 7.16 8.41
C ALA A 428 -6.24 8.32 7.86
N GLU A 429 -4.98 8.46 8.30
CA GLU A 429 -4.06 9.45 7.73
C GLU A 429 -3.78 9.18 6.26
N TYR A 430 -3.73 7.92 5.85
CA TYR A 430 -3.42 7.54 4.47
C TYR A 430 -4.53 7.89 3.46
N ALA A 431 -5.72 8.22 3.94
CA ALA A 431 -6.80 8.75 3.10
C ALA A 431 -6.64 10.25 2.77
N ARG A 432 -5.69 10.93 3.42
CA ARG A 432 -5.41 12.35 3.18
C ARG A 432 -4.24 12.50 2.20
N PRO A 433 -4.30 13.47 1.27
CA PRO A 433 -3.16 13.77 0.41
C PRO A 433 -1.94 14.19 1.23
N GLY A 434 -0.79 13.62 0.92
CA GLY A 434 0.49 13.92 1.51
C GLY A 434 1.62 13.51 0.59
N HIS A 435 2.84 13.86 0.95
CA HIS A 435 4.04 13.55 0.20
C HIS A 435 5.13 13.04 1.13
N VAL A 436 6.08 12.29 0.56
CA VAL A 436 7.34 12.00 1.24
C VAL A 436 8.00 13.34 1.60
N ALA A 437 8.37 13.51 2.86
CA ALA A 437 8.96 14.75 3.35
C ALA A 437 10.25 15.12 2.57
N GLN A 438 10.42 16.40 2.27
CA GLN A 438 11.56 16.92 1.52
C GLN A 438 12.91 16.50 2.13
N ALA A 439 13.01 16.50 3.45
CA ALA A 439 14.22 16.09 4.17
C ALA A 439 14.65 14.64 3.83
N VAL A 440 13.69 13.72 3.62
CA VAL A 440 13.99 12.35 3.22
C VAL A 440 14.59 12.32 1.82
N ILE A 441 14.02 13.08 0.89
CA ILE A 441 14.52 13.19 -0.49
C ILE A 441 15.95 13.75 -0.50
N GLU A 442 16.21 14.78 0.29
CA GLU A 442 17.52 15.42 0.41
C GLU A 442 18.56 14.48 0.99
N ASP A 443 18.21 13.77 2.04
CA ASP A 443 19.09 12.81 2.68
C ASP A 443 19.45 11.64 1.77
N VAL A 444 18.45 11.07 1.08
CA VAL A 444 18.70 10.01 0.09
C VAL A 444 19.56 10.52 -1.05
N ALA A 445 19.27 11.71 -1.58
CA ALA A 445 20.03 12.28 -2.68
C ALA A 445 21.50 12.56 -2.29
N ALA A 446 21.72 13.15 -1.12
CA ALA A 446 23.07 13.42 -0.61
C ALA A 446 23.85 12.11 -0.39
N TRP A 447 23.20 11.09 0.19
CA TRP A 447 23.83 9.80 0.43
C TRP A 447 24.17 9.06 -0.86
N VAL A 448 23.26 9.04 -1.85
CA VAL A 448 23.51 8.42 -3.17
C VAL A 448 24.68 9.11 -3.88
N LYS A 449 24.70 10.45 -3.95
CA LYS A 449 25.79 11.20 -4.59
C LYS A 449 27.14 10.93 -3.94
N LYS A 450 27.21 11.01 -2.61
CA LYS A 450 28.42 10.72 -1.85
C LYS A 450 28.98 9.33 -2.16
N ASN A 451 28.12 8.33 -2.25
CA ASN A 451 28.54 6.96 -2.47
C ASN A 451 28.74 6.63 -3.96
N ALA A 452 28.17 7.38 -4.89
CA ALA A 452 28.45 7.22 -6.33
C ALA A 452 29.88 7.62 -6.69
N GLU A 453 30.44 8.66 -6.06
CA GLU A 453 31.77 9.23 -6.31
C GLU A 453 32.89 8.53 -5.56
N GLY A 454 32.61 7.78 -4.48
CA GLY A 454 33.59 7.17 -3.61
C GLY A 454 34.30 5.94 -4.19
N PRO A 455 35.43 5.50 -3.60
CA PRO A 455 36.09 4.25 -4.00
C PRO A 455 35.16 3.05 -3.82
N ARG A 456 35.37 2.00 -4.63
CA ARG A 456 34.55 0.78 -4.49
C ARG A 456 34.84 0.08 -3.16
N PRO A 457 33.87 -0.36 -2.38
CA PRO A 457 34.11 -1.27 -1.29
C PRO A 457 34.64 -2.59 -1.86
N GLY A 458 35.88 -2.97 -1.55
CA GLY A 458 36.45 -4.27 -1.91
C GLY A 458 37.31 -4.28 -3.18
N GLY A 459 37.93 -3.13 -3.55
CA GLY A 459 39.09 -3.08 -4.46
C GLY A 459 40.37 -3.25 -3.69
#